data_5eac8c3a2d37f08878cb52d6b9856627
#
_entry.id   5eac8c3a2d37f08878cb52d6b9856627
#
_cell.length_a   1.000
_cell.length_b   1.000
_cell.length_c   1.000
_cell.angle_alpha   90.00
_cell.angle_beta   90.00
_cell.angle_gamma   90.00
#
_symmetry.space_group_name_H-M   'P 1'
#
loop_
_entity.id
_entity.type
_entity.pdbx_description
1 polymer ?
#
loop_
_entity_poly.entity_id
_entity_poly.type
_entity_poly.pdbx_seq_one_letter_code
_entity_poly.pdbx_strand_id
1 'polypeptide(L)'
;GPWLVETDLASYFETVNHQVLFDDLRGLGVPEQLTAPLRRLLADWRRRSHSGLPIGPDASRLLGNIFMARVDHAMEAAGYRYFRFMDDVRLVAATEQEAKEALRRFEVLCRDRGLIVSGAKTKVSKVDLLAPTGDEQIAEADYFLRNGLGEARKALRSLFLDAVKEKAIKRRHAKFALLRLG
;
A
#
# COMPACT_ATOMS: atom_id res chain seq x y z
N GLY A 1 7.71 15.00 18.19
CA GLY A 1 6.68 14.43 17.32
C GLY A 1 6.90 12.93 17.12
N PRO A 2 5.89 12.18 16.68
CA PRO A 2 6.01 10.75 16.38
C PRO A 2 6.96 10.51 15.21
N TRP A 3 7.40 9.26 15.07
CA TRP A 3 8.21 8.78 13.96
C TRP A 3 7.33 8.01 12.97
N LEU A 4 7.58 8.22 11.69
CA LEU A 4 6.89 7.57 10.59
C LEU A 4 7.90 6.73 9.80
N VAL A 5 7.55 5.47 9.55
CA VAL A 5 8.17 4.64 8.53
C VAL A 5 7.25 4.63 7.34
N GLU A 6 7.76 4.94 6.17
CA GLU A 6 7.12 4.74 4.88
C GLU A 6 7.94 3.71 4.12
N THR A 7 7.30 2.69 3.63
CA THR A 7 7.95 1.63 2.87
C THR A 7 6.99 0.98 1.88
N ASP A 8 7.51 0.12 1.02
CA ASP A 8 6.80 -0.49 -0.10
C ASP A 8 7.31 -1.91 -0.29
N LEU A 9 6.47 -2.81 -0.77
CA LEU A 9 6.87 -4.17 -1.12
C LEU A 9 7.33 -4.22 -2.58
N ALA A 10 8.57 -4.65 -2.80
CA ALA A 10 9.13 -4.76 -4.15
C ALA A 10 8.40 -5.84 -4.96
N SER A 11 7.95 -5.47 -6.17
CA SER A 11 7.28 -6.37 -7.10
C SER A 11 6.16 -7.22 -6.45
N TYR A 12 5.37 -6.59 -5.58
CA TYR A 12 4.43 -7.28 -4.68
C TYR A 12 3.59 -8.33 -5.39
N PHE A 13 2.82 -7.95 -6.42
CA PHE A 13 1.96 -8.89 -7.14
C PHE A 13 2.74 -9.99 -7.87
N GLU A 14 3.99 -9.73 -8.26
CA GLU A 14 4.81 -10.71 -8.98
C GLU A 14 5.42 -11.76 -8.07
N THR A 15 5.57 -11.43 -6.77
CA THR A 15 6.25 -12.29 -5.78
C THR A 15 5.30 -13.12 -4.93
N VAL A 16 3.97 -12.91 -5.02
CA VAL A 16 2.99 -13.70 -4.27
C VAL A 16 3.14 -15.19 -4.61
N ASN A 17 3.61 -15.98 -3.65
CA ASN A 17 3.80 -17.43 -3.80
C ASN A 17 2.45 -18.14 -3.82
N HIS A 18 2.17 -18.92 -4.88
CA HIS A 18 0.90 -19.59 -5.06
C HIS A 18 0.63 -20.65 -3.99
N GLN A 19 1.64 -21.44 -3.59
CA GLN A 19 1.43 -22.45 -2.57
C GLN A 19 1.01 -21.83 -1.23
N VAL A 20 1.74 -20.79 -0.81
CA VAL A 20 1.44 -20.05 0.43
C VAL A 20 0.05 -19.41 0.38
N LEU A 21 -0.32 -18.82 -0.78
CA LEU A 21 -1.65 -18.25 -0.98
C LEU A 21 -2.76 -19.30 -0.85
N PHE A 22 -2.59 -20.48 -1.46
CA PHE A 22 -3.58 -21.55 -1.38
C PHE A 22 -3.65 -22.19 0.01
N ASP A 23 -2.57 -22.20 0.75
CA ASP A 23 -2.57 -22.63 2.16
C ASP A 23 -3.33 -21.63 3.04
N ASP A 24 -3.19 -20.34 2.77
CA ASP A 24 -3.99 -19.28 3.44
C ASP A 24 -5.48 -19.41 3.12
N LEU A 25 -5.83 -19.60 1.83
CA LEU A 25 -7.23 -19.80 1.42
C LEU A 25 -7.85 -21.02 2.09
N ARG A 26 -7.09 -22.12 2.18
CA ARG A 26 -7.52 -23.35 2.88
C ARG A 26 -7.71 -23.07 4.38
N GLY A 27 -6.79 -22.33 5.00
CA GLY A 27 -6.89 -21.93 6.40
C GLY A 27 -8.11 -21.05 6.71
N LEU A 28 -8.59 -20.30 5.73
CA LEU A 28 -9.83 -19.52 5.79
C LEU A 28 -11.09 -20.35 5.50
N GLY A 29 -10.96 -21.66 5.23
CA GLY A 29 -12.09 -22.53 4.94
C GLY A 29 -12.65 -22.38 3.51
N VAL A 30 -11.91 -21.78 2.58
CA VAL A 30 -12.37 -21.63 1.18
C VAL A 30 -12.43 -23.02 0.54
N PRO A 31 -13.61 -23.45 0.01
CA PRO A 31 -13.77 -24.78 -0.58
C PRO A 31 -12.87 -25.05 -1.78
N GLU A 32 -12.43 -26.31 -1.92
CA GLU A 32 -11.56 -26.73 -3.04
C GLU A 32 -12.21 -26.49 -4.41
N GLN A 33 -13.55 -26.58 -4.49
CA GLN A 33 -14.28 -26.30 -5.74
C GLN A 33 -14.06 -24.88 -6.27
N LEU A 34 -13.74 -23.92 -5.38
CA LEU A 34 -13.43 -22.53 -5.74
C LEU A 34 -11.92 -22.32 -5.97
N THR A 35 -11.09 -23.01 -5.20
CA THR A 35 -9.64 -22.86 -5.30
C THR A 35 -9.00 -23.63 -6.44
N ALA A 36 -9.58 -24.79 -6.86
CA ALA A 36 -9.05 -25.60 -7.94
C ALA A 36 -9.05 -24.88 -9.32
N PRO A 37 -10.15 -24.20 -9.75
CA PRO A 37 -10.15 -23.40 -10.97
C PRO A 37 -9.14 -22.24 -10.91
N LEU A 38 -9.07 -21.56 -9.75
CA LEU A 38 -8.13 -20.46 -9.53
C LEU A 38 -6.68 -20.95 -9.65
N ARG A 39 -6.37 -22.11 -9.06
CA ARG A 39 -5.04 -22.73 -9.15
C ARG A 39 -4.63 -23.01 -10.61
N ARG A 40 -5.55 -23.52 -11.42
CA ARG A 40 -5.32 -23.76 -12.86
C ARG A 40 -5.07 -22.44 -13.59
N LEU A 41 -5.93 -21.43 -13.35
CA LEU A 41 -5.78 -20.11 -13.96
C LEU A 41 -4.42 -19.48 -13.66
N LEU A 42 -3.98 -19.50 -12.41
CA LEU A 42 -2.69 -18.93 -12.01
C LEU A 42 -1.50 -19.74 -12.56
N ALA A 43 -1.63 -21.07 -12.64
CA ALA A 43 -0.61 -21.94 -13.25
C ALA A 43 -0.46 -21.66 -14.76
N ASP A 44 -1.56 -21.46 -15.48
CA ASP A 44 -1.55 -21.11 -16.90
C ASP A 44 -1.02 -19.69 -17.14
N TRP A 45 -1.37 -18.75 -16.26
CA TRP A 45 -0.89 -17.38 -16.34
C TRP A 45 0.64 -17.28 -16.24
N ARG A 46 1.26 -18.04 -15.34
CA ARG A 46 2.70 -18.04 -15.09
C ARG A 46 3.30 -19.44 -15.29
N ARG A 47 3.26 -19.93 -16.52
CA ARG A 47 3.69 -21.29 -16.90
C ARG A 47 5.07 -21.74 -16.40
N ARG A 48 5.95 -20.80 -16.01
CA ARG A 48 7.32 -21.06 -15.55
C ARG A 48 7.59 -20.58 -14.12
N SER A 49 6.59 -20.06 -13.42
CA SER A 49 6.74 -19.53 -12.07
C SER A 49 5.59 -19.99 -11.20
N HIS A 50 5.90 -20.40 -9.98
CA HIS A 50 4.90 -20.73 -8.96
C HIS A 50 4.51 -19.50 -8.12
N SER A 51 4.70 -18.32 -8.67
CA SER A 51 4.38 -17.04 -8.02
C SER A 51 3.79 -16.05 -9.00
N GLY A 52 3.10 -15.06 -8.47
CA GLY A 52 2.59 -13.90 -9.18
C GLY A 52 1.09 -13.91 -9.40
N LEU A 53 0.51 -12.73 -9.26
CA LEU A 53 -0.89 -12.43 -9.56
C LEU A 53 -0.96 -11.46 -10.74
N PRO A 54 -2.00 -11.54 -11.60
CA PRO A 54 -2.22 -10.56 -12.66
C PRO A 54 -2.34 -9.14 -12.10
N ILE A 55 -1.63 -8.18 -12.67
CA ILE A 55 -1.74 -6.78 -12.27
C ILE A 55 -2.99 -6.18 -12.91
N GLY A 56 -3.83 -5.52 -12.09
CA GLY A 56 -5.00 -4.77 -12.55
C GLY A 56 -6.34 -5.30 -12.03
N PRO A 57 -6.66 -6.61 -12.14
CA PRO A 57 -7.95 -7.13 -11.67
C PRO A 57 -8.16 -6.94 -10.15
N ASP A 58 -9.40 -6.62 -9.75
CA ASP A 58 -9.77 -6.52 -8.33
C ASP A 58 -9.63 -7.84 -7.59
N ALA A 59 -9.81 -8.97 -8.28
CA ALA A 59 -9.54 -10.29 -7.73
C ALA A 59 -8.10 -10.45 -7.25
N SER A 60 -7.12 -9.90 -7.98
CA SER A 60 -5.71 -9.94 -7.57
C SER A 60 -5.46 -9.08 -6.32
N ARG A 61 -6.17 -7.96 -6.18
CA ARG A 61 -6.11 -7.13 -4.95
C ARG A 61 -6.66 -7.88 -3.75
N LEU A 62 -7.79 -8.58 -3.92
CA LEU A 62 -8.38 -9.42 -2.88
C LEU A 62 -7.40 -10.53 -2.46
N LEU A 63 -6.85 -11.27 -3.42
CA LEU A 63 -5.89 -12.35 -3.16
C LEU A 63 -4.60 -11.83 -2.51
N GLY A 64 -4.10 -10.68 -2.95
CA GLY A 64 -2.98 -10.00 -2.31
C GLY A 64 -3.28 -9.65 -0.85
N ASN A 65 -4.46 -9.09 -0.54
CA ASN A 65 -4.85 -8.79 0.83
C ASN A 65 -4.97 -10.07 1.68
N ILE A 66 -5.53 -11.15 1.15
CA ILE A 66 -5.55 -12.45 1.84
C ILE A 66 -4.14 -12.94 2.13
N PHE A 67 -3.24 -12.82 1.14
CA PHE A 67 -1.85 -13.20 1.30
C PHE A 67 -1.15 -12.40 2.40
N MET A 68 -1.45 -11.11 2.57
CA MET A 68 -0.86 -10.26 3.60
C MET A 68 -1.54 -10.36 4.98
N ALA A 69 -2.73 -10.93 5.07
CA ALA A 69 -3.52 -10.93 6.31
C ALA A 69 -2.76 -11.49 7.54
N ARG A 70 -1.91 -12.50 7.36
CA ARG A 70 -1.09 -13.02 8.48
C ARG A 70 -0.02 -12.03 8.94
N VAL A 71 0.56 -11.28 8.02
CA VAL A 71 1.52 -10.21 8.36
C VAL A 71 0.79 -9.09 9.07
N ASP A 72 -0.36 -8.67 8.54
CA ASP A 72 -1.20 -7.63 9.13
C ASP A 72 -1.57 -8.00 10.58
N HIS A 73 -2.11 -9.19 10.81
CA HIS A 73 -2.45 -9.68 12.15
C HIS A 73 -1.24 -9.78 13.09
N ALA A 74 -0.08 -10.21 12.58
CA ALA A 74 1.12 -10.33 13.41
C ALA A 74 1.67 -8.96 13.82
N MET A 75 1.56 -7.95 12.96
CA MET A 75 1.94 -6.57 13.28
C MET A 75 0.98 -5.94 14.29
N GLU A 76 -0.33 -6.12 14.09
CA GLU A 76 -1.38 -5.63 15.00
C GLU A 76 -1.27 -6.31 16.38
N ALA A 77 -1.14 -7.64 16.42
CA ALA A 77 -1.00 -8.41 17.66
C ALA A 77 0.26 -8.03 18.46
N ALA A 78 1.33 -7.59 17.78
CA ALA A 78 2.53 -7.06 18.42
C ALA A 78 2.37 -5.61 18.92
N GLY A 79 1.19 -5.00 18.73
CA GLY A 79 0.87 -3.65 19.20
C GLY A 79 1.45 -2.51 18.34
N TYR A 80 1.97 -2.80 17.15
CA TYR A 80 2.46 -1.78 16.26
C TYR A 80 1.32 -0.97 15.62
N ARG A 81 1.49 0.33 15.52
CA ARG A 81 0.58 1.21 14.76
C ARG A 81 0.93 1.07 13.28
N TYR A 82 0.27 0.13 12.64
CA TYR A 82 0.53 -0.38 11.29
C TYR A 82 -0.64 -0.05 10.36
N PHE A 83 -0.33 0.45 9.17
CA PHE A 83 -1.29 0.79 8.13
C PHE A 83 -0.74 0.31 6.79
N ARG A 84 -1.55 -0.39 6.02
CA ARG A 84 -1.17 -0.87 4.71
C ARG A 84 -2.27 -0.63 3.68
N PHE A 85 -1.87 -0.20 2.52
CA PHE A 85 -2.71 -0.19 1.33
C PHE A 85 -1.96 -0.88 0.20
N MET A 86 -2.33 -2.14 -0.09
CA MET A 86 -1.62 -3.03 -1.02
C MET A 86 -0.16 -3.20 -0.62
N ASP A 87 0.76 -2.66 -1.42
CA ASP A 87 2.21 -2.66 -1.24
C ASP A 87 2.73 -1.47 -0.43
N ASP A 88 1.96 -0.38 -0.34
CA ASP A 88 2.30 0.78 0.47
C ASP A 88 2.08 0.50 1.96
N VAL A 89 3.12 0.68 2.78
CA VAL A 89 3.09 0.43 4.22
C VAL A 89 3.55 1.66 5.00
N ARG A 90 2.83 1.93 6.09
CA ARG A 90 3.18 2.97 7.05
C ARG A 90 3.16 2.44 8.47
N LEU A 91 4.22 2.75 9.23
CA LEU A 91 4.32 2.42 10.65
C LEU A 91 4.50 3.73 11.42
N VAL A 92 3.80 3.86 12.54
CA VAL A 92 3.92 5.03 13.40
C VAL A 92 4.42 4.59 14.77
N ALA A 93 5.44 5.26 15.29
CA ALA A 93 6.07 4.97 16.56
C ALA A 93 6.33 6.25 17.38
N ALA A 94 6.50 6.11 18.68
CA ALA A 94 6.83 7.23 19.54
C ALA A 94 8.31 7.64 19.44
N THR A 95 9.20 6.67 19.19
CA THR A 95 10.64 6.86 19.08
C THR A 95 11.20 6.31 17.78
N GLU A 96 12.38 6.79 17.39
CA GLU A 96 13.10 6.27 16.22
C GLU A 96 13.45 4.79 16.37
N GLN A 97 13.80 4.38 17.58
CA GLN A 97 14.17 3.00 17.85
C GLN A 97 12.97 2.07 17.68
N GLU A 98 11.80 2.42 18.23
CA GLU A 98 10.55 1.68 18.01
C GLU A 98 10.18 1.61 16.53
N ALA A 99 10.36 2.72 15.77
CA ALA A 99 10.11 2.75 14.35
C ALA A 99 11.00 1.76 13.59
N LYS A 100 12.30 1.71 13.92
CA LYS A 100 13.26 0.76 13.35
C LYS A 100 12.97 -0.70 13.75
N GLU A 101 12.50 -0.94 14.96
CA GLU A 101 12.11 -2.27 15.43
C GLU A 101 10.85 -2.75 14.71
N ALA A 102 9.84 -1.89 14.59
CA ALA A 102 8.62 -2.18 13.84
C ALA A 102 8.93 -2.51 12.36
N LEU A 103 9.81 -1.73 11.72
CA LEU A 103 10.27 -2.01 10.36
C LEU A 103 10.97 -3.37 10.26
N ARG A 104 11.90 -3.65 11.16
CA ARG A 104 12.61 -4.93 11.19
C ARG A 104 11.66 -6.12 11.38
N ARG A 105 10.67 -5.97 12.27
CA ARG A 105 9.63 -7.00 12.49
C ARG A 105 8.84 -7.24 11.21
N PHE A 106 8.41 -6.16 10.54
CA PHE A 106 7.71 -6.23 9.27
C PHE A 106 8.55 -6.92 8.18
N GLU A 107 9.84 -6.57 8.05
CA GLU A 107 10.76 -7.18 7.09
C GLU A 107 10.91 -8.70 7.31
N VAL A 108 11.02 -9.15 8.56
CA VAL A 108 11.09 -10.59 8.90
C VAL A 108 9.81 -11.29 8.47
N LEU A 109 8.64 -10.77 8.86
CA LEU A 109 7.35 -11.36 8.50
C LEU A 109 7.13 -11.43 6.99
N CYS A 110 7.54 -10.40 6.27
CA CYS A 110 7.48 -10.39 4.80
C CYS A 110 8.42 -11.43 4.19
N ARG A 111 9.66 -11.52 4.67
CA ARG A 111 10.66 -12.48 4.19
C ARG A 111 10.21 -13.91 4.39
N ASP A 112 9.59 -14.23 5.52
CA ASP A 112 9.03 -15.56 5.82
C ASP A 112 7.95 -15.99 4.81
N ARG A 113 7.37 -15.01 4.10
CA ARG A 113 6.39 -15.22 3.03
C ARG A 113 6.95 -15.07 1.62
N GLY A 114 8.27 -14.87 1.50
CA GLY A 114 8.94 -14.66 0.21
C GLY A 114 8.77 -13.26 -0.37
N LEU A 115 8.34 -12.28 0.43
CA LEU A 115 8.23 -10.89 0.03
C LEU A 115 9.49 -10.10 0.38
N ILE A 116 9.77 -9.06 -0.40
CA ILE A 116 10.94 -8.19 -0.22
C ILE A 116 10.45 -6.76 0.04
N VAL A 117 10.89 -6.20 1.15
CA VAL A 117 10.69 -4.78 1.46
C VAL A 117 11.67 -3.95 0.64
N SER A 118 11.18 -2.91 -0.02
CA SER A 118 11.99 -2.04 -0.89
C SER A 118 12.85 -1.08 -0.07
N GLY A 119 14.12 -1.40 0.14
CA GLY A 119 15.05 -0.52 0.85
C GLY A 119 15.19 0.87 0.20
N ALA A 120 15.13 0.95 -1.13
CA ALA A 120 15.21 2.22 -1.87
C ALA A 120 14.01 3.14 -1.65
N LYS A 121 12.84 2.57 -1.28
CA LYS A 121 11.61 3.32 -0.97
C LYS A 121 11.36 3.44 0.53
N THR A 122 12.20 2.82 1.36
CA THR A 122 12.05 2.86 2.81
C THR A 122 12.60 4.17 3.37
N LYS A 123 11.76 4.88 4.10
CA LYS A 123 12.11 6.13 4.77
C LYS A 123 11.64 6.09 6.22
N VAL A 124 12.55 6.44 7.14
CA VAL A 124 12.25 6.65 8.54
C VAL A 124 12.45 8.13 8.85
N SER A 125 11.41 8.81 9.27
CA SER A 125 11.46 10.26 9.52
C SER A 125 10.63 10.66 10.73
N LYS A 126 11.06 11.70 11.39
CA LYS A 126 10.26 12.34 12.44
C LYS A 126 9.13 13.14 11.78
N VAL A 127 7.91 12.94 12.25
CA VAL A 127 6.75 13.69 11.73
C VAL A 127 6.74 15.06 12.39
N ASP A 128 6.78 16.10 11.58
CA ASP A 128 6.46 17.45 12.03
C ASP A 128 4.94 17.63 11.92
N LEU A 129 4.27 17.58 13.07
CA LEU A 129 2.80 17.74 13.14
C LEU A 129 2.34 19.14 12.77
N LEU A 130 3.25 20.11 12.66
CA LEU A 130 2.96 21.49 12.29
C LEU A 130 3.25 21.76 10.80
N ALA A 131 3.97 20.87 10.14
CA ALA A 131 4.20 21.00 8.71
C ALA A 131 2.91 20.61 7.94
N PRO A 132 2.35 21.49 7.08
CA PRO A 132 1.23 21.13 6.23
C PRO A 132 1.63 19.92 5.37
N THR A 133 1.00 18.79 5.61
CA THR A 133 1.21 17.60 4.76
C THR A 133 0.54 17.91 3.41
N GLY A 134 1.21 17.57 2.31
CA GLY A 134 0.58 17.74 0.99
C GLY A 134 -0.74 16.96 0.84
N ASP A 135 -1.02 16.03 1.74
CA ASP A 135 -2.29 15.31 1.85
C ASP A 135 -3.43 16.21 2.38
N GLU A 136 -3.14 17.26 3.15
CA GLU A 136 -4.16 18.24 3.58
C GLU A 136 -4.73 19.02 2.40
N GLN A 137 -3.89 19.40 1.45
CA GLN A 137 -4.34 20.07 0.22
C GLN A 137 -5.25 19.15 -0.63
N ILE A 138 -4.93 17.84 -0.66
CA ILE A 138 -5.77 16.85 -1.33
C ILE A 138 -7.08 16.66 -0.56
N ALA A 139 -7.05 16.57 0.78
CA ALA A 139 -8.23 16.43 1.62
C ALA A 139 -9.14 17.67 1.52
N GLU A 140 -8.57 18.85 1.49
CA GLU A 140 -9.31 20.10 1.28
C GLU A 140 -9.97 20.15 -0.10
N ALA A 141 -9.24 19.80 -1.15
CA ALA A 141 -9.79 19.74 -2.50
C ALA A 141 -10.90 18.69 -2.63
N ASP A 142 -10.75 17.52 -1.98
CA ASP A 142 -11.76 16.46 -1.96
C ASP A 142 -13.00 16.88 -1.15
N TYR A 143 -12.82 17.62 -0.04
CA TYR A 143 -13.92 18.21 0.72
C TYR A 143 -14.74 19.19 -0.13
N PHE A 144 -14.11 20.10 -0.85
CA PHE A 144 -14.81 21.03 -1.76
C PHE A 144 -15.53 20.30 -2.88
N LEU A 145 -14.95 19.23 -3.44
CA LEU A 145 -15.59 18.42 -4.47
C LEU A 145 -16.87 17.73 -3.98
N ARG A 146 -16.83 17.16 -2.78
CA ARG A 146 -17.98 16.43 -2.19
C ARG A 146 -19.12 17.37 -1.81
N ASN A 147 -18.81 18.58 -1.42
CA ASN A 147 -19.81 19.56 -0.98
C ASN A 147 -20.33 20.46 -2.12
N GLY A 148 -19.93 20.21 -3.37
CA GLY A 148 -20.42 20.94 -4.53
C GLY A 148 -20.13 22.44 -4.53
N LEU A 149 -19.12 22.86 -3.79
CA LEU A 149 -18.74 24.27 -3.67
C LEU A 149 -18.05 24.73 -4.97
N GLY A 150 -18.46 25.87 -5.50
CA GLY A 150 -17.92 26.44 -6.75
C GLY A 150 -16.40 26.70 -6.74
N GLU A 151 -15.78 26.63 -5.57
CA GLU A 151 -14.36 26.80 -5.36
C GLU A 151 -13.53 25.51 -5.60
N ALA A 152 -14.19 24.34 -5.71
CA ALA A 152 -13.51 23.07 -5.94
C ALA A 152 -12.58 23.12 -7.17
N ARG A 153 -13.04 23.75 -8.25
CA ARG A 153 -12.25 23.87 -9.48
C ARG A 153 -11.03 24.80 -9.31
N LYS A 154 -11.16 25.84 -8.50
CA LYS A 154 -10.02 26.73 -8.17
C LYS A 154 -9.01 26.00 -7.30
N ALA A 155 -9.45 25.28 -6.27
CA ALA A 155 -8.61 24.49 -5.37
C ALA A 155 -7.84 23.41 -6.14
N LEU A 156 -8.49 22.67 -7.05
CA LEU A 156 -7.85 21.66 -7.88
C LEU A 156 -6.83 22.27 -8.85
N ARG A 157 -7.16 23.44 -9.44
CA ARG A 157 -6.23 24.15 -10.33
C ARG A 157 -5.00 24.64 -9.58
N SER A 158 -5.18 25.18 -8.37
CA SER A 158 -4.07 25.60 -7.51
C SER A 158 -3.20 24.41 -7.14
N LEU A 159 -3.80 23.31 -6.67
CA LEU A 159 -3.10 22.08 -6.35
C LEU A 159 -2.26 21.55 -7.51
N PHE A 160 -2.80 21.58 -8.73
CA PHE A 160 -2.08 21.16 -9.94
C PHE A 160 -0.90 22.10 -10.24
N LEU A 161 -1.13 23.41 -10.23
CA LEU A 161 -0.10 24.39 -10.51
C LEU A 161 1.04 24.33 -9.49
N ASP A 162 0.73 24.16 -8.22
CA ASP A 162 1.73 24.05 -7.15
C ASP A 162 2.52 22.74 -7.27
N ALA A 163 1.85 21.65 -7.66
CA ALA A 163 2.50 20.36 -7.89
C ALA A 163 3.50 20.36 -9.07
N VAL A 164 3.29 21.25 -10.05
CA VAL A 164 4.11 21.32 -11.26
C VAL A 164 5.22 22.39 -11.18
N LYS A 165 5.06 23.42 -10.32
CA LYS A 165 6.05 24.50 -10.14
C LYS A 165 7.32 24.06 -9.42
N GLU A 166 7.28 23.02 -8.60
CA GLU A 166 8.46 22.52 -7.89
C GLU A 166 9.43 21.81 -8.84
N LYS A 167 10.74 21.86 -8.56
CA LYS A 167 11.79 21.16 -9.33
C LYS A 167 11.54 19.64 -9.44
N ALA A 168 10.83 19.06 -8.46
CA ALA A 168 10.34 17.67 -8.48
C ALA A 168 8.81 17.71 -8.53
N ILE A 169 8.23 17.33 -9.67
CA ILE A 169 6.77 17.28 -9.84
C ILE A 169 6.15 16.37 -8.79
N LYS A 170 5.26 16.89 -7.97
CA LYS A 170 4.45 16.09 -7.03
C LYS A 170 3.42 15.27 -7.81
N ARG A 171 3.86 14.17 -8.40
CA ARG A 171 3.06 13.32 -9.30
C ARG A 171 1.69 12.93 -8.75
N ARG A 172 1.60 12.67 -7.43
CA ARG A 172 0.35 12.30 -6.76
C ARG A 172 -0.67 13.45 -6.81
N HIS A 173 -0.25 14.67 -6.47
CA HIS A 173 -1.10 15.86 -6.49
C HIS A 173 -1.52 16.22 -7.91
N ALA A 174 -0.57 16.22 -8.86
CA ALA A 174 -0.86 16.47 -10.26
C ALA A 174 -1.87 15.48 -10.83
N LYS A 175 -1.69 14.17 -10.57
CA LYS A 175 -2.61 13.12 -10.99
C LYS A 175 -3.99 13.27 -10.35
N PHE A 176 -4.06 13.54 -9.05
CA PHE A 176 -5.32 13.77 -8.34
C PHE A 176 -6.11 14.93 -8.94
N ALA A 177 -5.44 16.05 -9.17
CA ALA A 177 -6.07 17.24 -9.74
C ALA A 177 -6.53 17.03 -11.19
N LEU A 178 -5.70 16.43 -12.04
CA LEU A 178 -6.03 16.18 -13.45
C LEU A 178 -7.25 15.26 -13.62
N LEU A 179 -7.34 14.18 -12.83
CA LEU A 179 -8.44 13.24 -12.93
C LEU A 179 -9.81 13.83 -12.52
N ARG A 180 -9.81 15.00 -11.86
CA ARG A 180 -11.04 15.67 -11.37
C ARG A 180 -11.34 16.99 -12.06
N LEU A 181 -10.40 17.52 -12.85
CA LEU A 181 -10.60 18.73 -13.66
C LEU A 181 -11.18 18.43 -15.05
N GLY A 182 -11.03 17.20 -15.54
CA GLY A 182 -11.66 16.69 -16.76
C GLY A 182 -13.03 16.18 -16.48
#